data_da86974fee8c0e479ca822c58edd400f
#
_entry.id   da86974fee8c0e479ca822c58edd400f
#
_cell.length_a   1.000
_cell.length_b   1.000
_cell.length_c   1.000
_cell.angle_alpha   90.00
_cell.angle_beta   90.00
_cell.angle_gamma   90.00
#
_symmetry.space_group_name_H-M   'P 1'
#
loop_
_entity.id
_entity.type
_entity.pdbx_description
1 polymer ?
#
loop_
_entity_poly.entity_id
_entity_poly.type
_entity_poly.pdbx_seq_one_letter_code
_entity_poly.pdbx_strand_id
1 'polypeptide(L)'
;MARGRRGQLIWAAIVVVGVLLGAGSAWLVLSGAVRMSEERVGAWSIDLDRGGEDAGLYQRTVTAVQVLLALAKEEAVYFVATEDDNGDGLRPDCAYLVTGGDLPATWWSLTLYDGSYLPENDDEHLSVDSTSVELAADGAWNAYLGPSPDARGDWISTNEADRLNLVLRLYVPEESVLADPTTVPIPRITRLACGDDR
;
A
#
# COMPACT_ATOMS: atom_id res chain seq x y z
N MET A 1 16.23 -13.47 -56.04
CA MET A 1 16.65 -13.69 -54.62
C MET A 1 16.50 -12.48 -53.68
N ALA A 2 16.38 -11.23 -54.13
CA ALA A 2 16.26 -10.03 -53.24
C ALA A 2 14.89 -9.84 -52.55
N ARG A 3 13.81 -10.44 -53.07
CA ARG A 3 12.44 -10.26 -52.54
C ARG A 3 12.20 -11.03 -51.22
N GLY A 4 12.89 -12.16 -51.01
CA GLY A 4 12.79 -12.94 -49.78
C GLY A 4 13.47 -12.26 -48.58
N ARG A 5 14.62 -11.62 -48.81
CA ARG A 5 15.40 -10.96 -47.75
C ARG A 5 14.71 -9.71 -47.18
N ARG A 6 14.03 -8.93 -48.02
CA ARG A 6 13.23 -7.77 -47.58
C ARG A 6 12.03 -8.22 -46.74
N GLY A 7 11.34 -9.30 -47.11
CA GLY A 7 10.25 -9.87 -46.32
C GLY A 7 10.72 -10.33 -44.94
N GLN A 8 11.84 -11.02 -44.88
CA GLN A 8 12.43 -11.48 -43.59
C GLN A 8 12.81 -10.29 -42.68
N LEU A 9 13.38 -9.21 -43.24
CA LEU A 9 13.72 -8.01 -42.49
C LEU A 9 12.49 -7.29 -41.93
N ILE A 10 11.40 -7.23 -42.69
CA ILE A 10 10.13 -6.63 -42.25
C ILE A 10 9.54 -7.44 -41.11
N TRP A 11 9.49 -8.78 -41.23
CA TRP A 11 9.01 -9.66 -40.17
C TRP A 11 9.88 -9.57 -38.92
N ALA A 12 11.20 -9.54 -39.05
CA ALA A 12 12.11 -9.35 -37.92
C ALA A 12 11.87 -7.99 -37.24
N ALA A 13 11.68 -6.91 -38.00
CA ALA A 13 11.37 -5.59 -37.47
C ALA A 13 10.04 -5.58 -36.69
N ILE A 14 8.99 -6.22 -37.21
CA ILE A 14 7.67 -6.32 -36.56
C ILE A 14 7.80 -7.07 -35.22
N VAL A 15 8.54 -8.18 -35.20
CA VAL A 15 8.76 -8.96 -33.97
C VAL A 15 9.52 -8.13 -32.93
N VAL A 16 10.60 -7.46 -33.35
CA VAL A 16 11.40 -6.60 -32.45
C VAL A 16 10.56 -5.47 -31.87
N VAL A 17 9.78 -4.77 -32.70
CA VAL A 17 8.89 -3.70 -32.26
C VAL A 17 7.82 -4.25 -31.32
N GLY A 18 7.22 -5.40 -31.60
CA GLY A 18 6.24 -6.06 -30.75
C GLY A 18 6.81 -6.42 -29.39
N VAL A 19 8.02 -6.97 -29.32
CA VAL A 19 8.71 -7.31 -28.07
C VAL A 19 9.04 -6.04 -27.26
N LEU A 20 9.54 -4.99 -27.93
CA LEU A 20 9.88 -3.74 -27.25
C LEU A 20 8.62 -3.05 -26.66
N LEU A 21 7.53 -3.01 -27.42
CA LEU A 21 6.26 -2.44 -26.94
C LEU A 21 5.67 -3.28 -25.80
N GLY A 22 5.69 -4.61 -25.94
CA GLY A 22 5.19 -5.51 -24.90
C GLY A 22 6.01 -5.42 -23.59
N ALA A 23 7.33 -5.52 -23.69
CA ALA A 23 8.22 -5.39 -22.53
C ALA A 23 8.15 -3.98 -21.92
N GLY A 24 8.10 -2.93 -22.77
CA GLY A 24 7.99 -1.55 -22.32
C GLY A 24 6.67 -1.29 -21.58
N SER A 25 5.54 -1.78 -22.09
CA SER A 25 4.23 -1.64 -21.41
C SER A 25 4.20 -2.39 -20.08
N ALA A 26 4.73 -3.61 -20.04
CA ALA A 26 4.83 -4.38 -18.80
C ALA A 26 5.70 -3.67 -17.76
N TRP A 27 6.84 -3.13 -18.18
CA TRP A 27 7.74 -2.39 -17.29
C TRP A 27 7.09 -1.11 -16.74
N LEU A 28 6.35 -0.36 -17.56
CA LEU A 28 5.64 0.85 -17.13
C LEU A 28 4.59 0.55 -16.05
N VAL A 29 3.85 -0.54 -16.19
CA VAL A 29 2.85 -0.97 -15.21
C VAL A 29 3.53 -1.45 -13.93
N LEU A 30 4.54 -2.32 -14.03
CA LEU A 30 5.24 -2.87 -12.87
C LEU A 30 6.05 -1.84 -12.09
N SER A 31 6.56 -0.80 -12.77
CA SER A 31 7.28 0.31 -12.13
C SER A 31 6.36 1.30 -11.41
N GLY A 32 5.03 1.13 -11.47
CA GLY A 32 4.05 2.05 -10.91
C GLY A 32 3.92 3.38 -11.67
N ALA A 33 4.56 3.50 -12.85
CA ALA A 33 4.46 4.70 -13.68
C ALA A 33 3.05 4.90 -14.27
N VAL A 34 2.29 3.81 -14.40
CA VAL A 34 0.86 3.84 -14.75
C VAL A 34 0.08 3.47 -13.48
N ARG A 35 -0.54 4.46 -12.85
CA ARG A 35 -1.48 4.22 -11.75
C ARG A 35 -2.76 3.63 -12.34
N MET A 36 -3.08 2.41 -11.94
CA MET A 36 -4.39 1.81 -12.22
C MET A 36 -5.40 2.46 -11.25
N SER A 37 -6.69 2.45 -11.62
CA SER A 37 -7.76 3.15 -10.90
C SER A 37 -7.74 2.89 -9.39
N GLU A 38 -7.03 3.74 -8.66
CA GLU A 38 -7.02 3.74 -7.19
C GLU A 38 -7.96 4.85 -6.73
N GLU A 39 -8.94 4.51 -5.92
CA GLU A 39 -9.72 5.51 -5.19
C GLU A 39 -8.88 6.03 -4.02
N ARG A 40 -9.03 7.30 -3.68
CA ARG A 40 -8.30 7.93 -2.57
C ARG A 40 -9.26 8.42 -1.48
N VAL A 41 -8.88 8.16 -0.24
CA VAL A 41 -9.56 8.66 0.96
C VAL A 41 -8.50 9.29 1.86
N GLY A 42 -8.39 10.62 1.83
CA GLY A 42 -7.29 11.32 2.52
C GLY A 42 -5.91 10.91 1.98
N ALA A 43 -5.00 10.52 2.87
CA ALA A 43 -3.67 10.01 2.55
C ALA A 43 -3.67 8.57 2.00
N TRP A 44 -4.80 7.87 2.07
CA TRP A 44 -4.91 6.45 1.76
C TRP A 44 -5.42 6.21 0.35
N SER A 45 -4.86 5.21 -0.32
CA SER A 45 -5.35 4.66 -1.58
C SER A 45 -5.98 3.29 -1.35
N ILE A 46 -7.04 2.99 -2.10
CA ILE A 46 -7.75 1.73 -2.05
C ILE A 46 -7.97 1.18 -3.46
N ASP A 47 -7.90 -0.13 -3.58
CA ASP A 47 -8.24 -0.88 -4.79
C ASP A 47 -9.06 -2.12 -4.40
N LEU A 48 -10.37 -2.02 -4.51
CA LEU A 48 -11.30 -3.10 -4.18
C LEU A 48 -11.21 -4.30 -5.12
N ASP A 49 -10.71 -4.08 -6.34
CA ASP A 49 -10.64 -5.14 -7.35
C ASP A 49 -9.34 -5.96 -7.25
N ARG A 50 -8.42 -5.58 -6.37
CA ARG A 50 -7.07 -6.15 -6.27
C ARG A 50 -7.04 -7.66 -6.00
N GLY A 51 -7.99 -8.19 -5.24
CA GLY A 51 -8.12 -9.63 -4.92
C GLY A 51 -9.30 -10.31 -5.62
N GLY A 52 -10.06 -9.60 -6.45
CA GLY A 52 -11.28 -10.09 -7.09
C GLY A 52 -11.02 -11.15 -8.18
N GLU A 53 -11.99 -12.04 -8.39
CA GLU A 53 -11.97 -13.01 -9.48
C GLU A 53 -11.94 -12.31 -10.86
N ASP A 54 -12.47 -11.09 -10.96
CA ASP A 54 -12.51 -10.26 -12.15
C ASP A 54 -11.25 -9.40 -12.36
N ALA A 55 -10.26 -9.49 -11.47
CA ALA A 55 -9.01 -8.75 -11.61
C ALA A 55 -8.33 -9.05 -12.96
N GLY A 56 -8.00 -8.00 -13.70
CA GLY A 56 -7.32 -8.10 -14.99
C GLY A 56 -5.93 -8.75 -14.88
N LEU A 57 -5.40 -9.27 -15.99
CA LEU A 57 -4.10 -9.95 -16.01
C LEU A 57 -2.97 -9.08 -15.44
N TYR A 58 -2.94 -7.80 -15.75
CA TYR A 58 -1.95 -6.85 -15.22
C TYR A 58 -2.10 -6.65 -13.72
N GLN A 59 -3.32 -6.51 -13.22
CA GLN A 59 -3.62 -6.33 -11.80
C GLN A 59 -3.19 -7.55 -10.98
N ARG A 60 -3.51 -8.76 -11.46
CA ARG A 60 -3.02 -10.03 -10.86
C ARG A 60 -1.50 -10.10 -10.83
N THR A 61 -0.82 -9.62 -11.88
CA THR A 61 0.64 -9.58 -11.94
C THR A 61 1.22 -8.60 -10.93
N VAL A 62 0.66 -7.39 -10.81
CA VAL A 62 1.08 -6.39 -9.83
C VAL A 62 0.89 -6.92 -8.40
N THR A 63 -0.27 -7.50 -8.11
CA THR A 63 -0.58 -8.12 -6.81
C THR A 63 0.43 -9.22 -6.46
N ALA A 64 0.75 -10.10 -7.43
CA ALA A 64 1.73 -11.18 -7.22
C ALA A 64 3.15 -10.66 -6.98
N VAL A 65 3.56 -9.58 -7.66
CA VAL A 65 4.89 -8.97 -7.48
C VAL A 65 5.00 -8.23 -6.15
N GLN A 66 3.91 -7.64 -5.67
CA GLN A 66 3.86 -6.94 -4.38
C GLN A 66 3.75 -7.90 -3.19
N VAL A 67 3.78 -9.22 -3.41
CA VAL A 67 3.69 -10.29 -2.39
C VAL A 67 2.45 -10.16 -1.50
N LEU A 68 1.46 -9.41 -1.95
CA LEU A 68 0.17 -9.33 -1.29
C LEU A 68 -0.62 -10.59 -1.65
N LEU A 69 -0.83 -11.48 -0.69
CA LEU A 69 -1.87 -12.50 -0.79
C LEU A 69 -3.21 -11.75 -0.68
N ALA A 70 -3.63 -11.15 -1.82
CA ALA A 70 -4.88 -10.43 -1.85
C ALA A 70 -6.02 -11.42 -1.68
N LEU A 71 -6.71 -11.31 -0.56
CA LEU A 71 -7.96 -12.00 -0.28
C LEU A 71 -9.09 -11.36 -1.10
N ALA A 72 -10.20 -12.07 -1.25
CA ALA A 72 -11.41 -11.49 -1.82
C ALA A 72 -11.87 -10.29 -0.95
N LYS A 73 -12.46 -9.28 -1.55
CA LYS A 73 -12.86 -8.04 -0.85
C LYS A 73 -13.85 -8.28 0.30
N GLU A 74 -14.61 -9.37 0.23
CA GLU A 74 -15.50 -9.82 1.29
C GLU A 74 -14.74 -10.37 2.51
N GLU A 75 -13.48 -10.79 2.32
CA GLU A 75 -12.61 -11.29 3.37
C GLU A 75 -11.67 -10.24 3.90
N ALA A 76 -11.09 -9.39 3.01
CA ALA A 76 -10.21 -8.31 3.42
C ALA A 76 -10.17 -7.15 2.42
N VAL A 77 -10.22 -5.94 2.94
CA VAL A 77 -10.02 -4.69 2.19
C VAL A 77 -8.72 -4.03 2.65
N TYR A 78 -7.94 -3.51 1.69
CA TYR A 78 -6.62 -2.96 1.92
C TYR A 78 -6.59 -1.48 1.58
N PHE A 79 -6.19 -0.66 2.54
CA PHE A 79 -5.86 0.74 2.34
C PHE A 79 -4.35 0.92 2.47
N VAL A 80 -3.74 1.66 1.55
CA VAL A 80 -2.29 1.88 1.52
C VAL A 80 -2.00 3.37 1.56
N ALA A 81 -1.13 3.79 2.48
CA ALA A 81 -0.64 5.16 2.54
C ALA A 81 0.88 5.20 2.36
N THR A 82 1.31 6.06 1.45
CA THR A 82 2.72 6.40 1.21
C THR A 82 3.00 7.89 1.44
N GLU A 83 1.97 8.63 1.83
CA GLU A 83 1.96 10.07 2.07
C GLU A 83 1.28 10.36 3.43
N ASP A 84 1.57 11.48 4.04
CA ASP A 84 0.84 11.98 5.20
C ASP A 84 -0.41 12.79 4.79
N ASP A 85 -1.18 13.28 5.76
CA ASP A 85 -2.40 14.07 5.50
C ASP A 85 -2.14 15.40 4.78
N ASN A 86 -0.89 15.86 4.69
CA ASN A 86 -0.51 17.04 3.92
C ASN A 86 -0.16 16.70 2.45
N GLY A 87 -0.10 15.41 2.10
CA GLY A 87 0.31 14.91 0.79
C GLY A 87 1.82 14.82 0.61
N ASP A 88 2.58 14.91 1.69
CA ASP A 88 4.01 14.72 1.67
C ASP A 88 4.37 13.24 1.85
N GLY A 89 5.30 12.72 1.05
CA GLY A 89 5.74 11.32 1.13
C GLY A 89 6.24 10.94 2.52
N LEU A 90 5.88 9.73 2.98
CA LEU A 90 6.37 9.19 4.24
C LEU A 90 7.87 8.93 4.14
N ARG A 91 8.64 9.35 5.14
CA ARG A 91 10.10 9.27 5.20
C ARG A 91 10.55 8.54 6.46
N PRO A 92 11.55 7.65 6.37
CA PRO A 92 12.04 6.88 7.52
C PRO A 92 12.74 7.73 8.58
N ASP A 93 13.25 8.91 8.23
CA ASP A 93 13.89 9.86 9.14
C ASP A 93 12.87 10.76 9.88
N CYS A 94 11.58 10.62 9.60
CA CYS A 94 10.51 11.35 10.26
C CYS A 94 9.71 10.44 11.21
N ALA A 95 9.13 11.06 12.23
CA ALA A 95 8.16 10.42 13.10
C ALA A 95 6.73 10.85 12.74
N TYR A 96 5.78 9.94 12.87
CA TYR A 96 4.38 10.17 12.57
C TYR A 96 3.48 9.66 13.69
N LEU A 97 2.35 10.34 13.85
CA LEU A 97 1.23 9.86 14.67
C LEU A 97 0.08 9.47 13.75
N VAL A 98 -0.35 8.22 13.85
CA VAL A 98 -1.56 7.72 13.20
C VAL A 98 -2.65 7.68 14.24
N THR A 99 -3.72 8.44 14.01
CA THR A 99 -4.88 8.53 14.92
C THR A 99 -6.11 7.99 14.23
N GLY A 100 -6.71 6.96 14.81
CA GLY A 100 -7.93 6.33 14.32
C GLY A 100 -9.00 6.20 15.39
N GLY A 101 -10.17 5.71 14.96
CA GLY A 101 -11.30 5.38 15.80
C GLY A 101 -11.83 3.99 15.46
N ASP A 102 -13.12 3.78 15.73
CA ASP A 102 -13.78 2.54 15.36
C ASP A 102 -13.81 2.37 13.84
N LEU A 103 -13.41 1.19 13.37
CA LEU A 103 -13.34 0.86 11.95
C LEU A 103 -14.39 -0.22 11.62
N PRO A 104 -15.12 -0.08 10.50
CA PRO A 104 -16.23 -0.96 10.14
C PRO A 104 -15.74 -2.33 9.62
N ALA A 105 -15.19 -3.15 10.53
CA ALA A 105 -14.69 -4.49 10.25
C ALA A 105 -14.69 -5.33 11.53
N THR A 106 -14.71 -6.66 11.38
CA THR A 106 -14.61 -7.57 12.53
C THR A 106 -13.26 -7.48 13.23
N TRP A 107 -12.19 -7.27 12.45
CA TRP A 107 -10.83 -7.09 12.94
C TRP A 107 -10.03 -6.24 11.94
N TRP A 108 -9.08 -5.46 12.42
CA TRP A 108 -8.20 -4.69 11.56
C TRP A 108 -6.76 -4.75 12.04
N SER A 109 -5.82 -4.54 11.12
CA SER A 109 -4.40 -4.37 11.42
C SER A 109 -3.80 -3.21 10.64
N LEU A 110 -2.86 -2.52 11.25
CA LEU A 110 -2.03 -1.49 10.66
C LEU A 110 -0.59 -1.97 10.67
N THR A 111 0.02 -2.15 9.51
CA THR A 111 1.37 -2.73 9.36
C THR A 111 2.24 -1.81 8.51
N LEU A 112 3.49 -1.61 8.96
CA LEU A 112 4.52 -0.93 8.18
C LEU A 112 5.25 -1.91 7.27
N TYR A 113 5.48 -1.49 6.02
CA TYR A 113 6.30 -2.18 5.04
C TYR A 113 7.41 -1.27 4.53
N ASP A 114 8.54 -1.84 4.18
CA ASP A 114 9.57 -1.24 3.33
C ASP A 114 9.30 -1.62 1.87
N GLY A 115 8.64 -0.74 1.15
CA GLY A 115 8.13 -1.06 -0.17
C GLY A 115 7.12 -2.21 -0.13
N SER A 116 7.52 -3.41 -0.57
CA SER A 116 6.66 -4.61 -0.61
C SER A 116 7.00 -5.65 0.47
N TYR A 117 8.03 -5.41 1.27
CA TYR A 117 8.51 -6.37 2.28
C TYR A 117 8.41 -5.77 3.68
N LEU A 118 8.45 -6.62 4.70
CA LEU A 118 8.61 -6.14 6.07
C LEU A 118 10.05 -5.62 6.24
N PRO A 119 10.26 -4.52 7.00
CA PRO A 119 11.61 -4.09 7.37
C PRO A 119 12.39 -5.20 8.08
N GLU A 120 13.66 -5.36 7.75
CA GLU A 120 14.55 -6.38 8.33
C GLU A 120 15.18 -5.86 9.64
N ASN A 121 14.33 -5.53 10.63
CA ASN A 121 14.80 -5.12 11.96
C ASN A 121 14.41 -6.13 13.03
N ASP A 122 15.13 -6.10 14.16
CA ASP A 122 14.93 -7.00 15.30
C ASP A 122 13.95 -6.41 16.35
N ASP A 123 13.29 -5.30 16.05
CA ASP A 123 12.41 -4.62 17.02
C ASP A 123 11.10 -5.37 17.26
N GLU A 124 10.68 -6.22 16.33
CA GLU A 124 9.42 -7.00 16.36
C GLU A 124 8.13 -6.14 16.47
N HIS A 125 8.25 -4.80 16.32
CA HIS A 125 7.15 -3.83 16.38
C HIS A 125 6.84 -3.26 14.98
N LEU A 126 6.34 -4.11 14.09
CA LEU A 126 6.02 -3.72 12.70
C LEU A 126 4.54 -3.47 12.45
N SER A 127 3.68 -3.80 13.43
CA SER A 127 2.24 -3.68 13.30
C SER A 127 1.54 -3.47 14.64
N VAL A 128 0.35 -2.87 14.56
CA VAL A 128 -0.66 -2.83 15.62
C VAL A 128 -1.99 -3.33 15.06
N ASP A 129 -2.89 -3.78 15.91
CA ASP A 129 -4.19 -4.31 15.50
C ASP A 129 -5.29 -3.95 16.52
N SER A 130 -6.54 -4.23 16.15
CA SER A 130 -7.72 -3.90 16.95
C SER A 130 -7.75 -4.55 18.35
N THR A 131 -6.92 -5.56 18.59
CA THR A 131 -6.84 -6.27 19.88
C THR A 131 -5.62 -5.85 20.72
N SER A 132 -4.63 -5.19 20.09
CA SER A 132 -3.39 -4.79 20.73
C SER A 132 -3.34 -3.30 21.09
N VAL A 133 -4.07 -2.43 20.35
CA VAL A 133 -4.05 -0.99 20.59
C VAL A 133 -4.73 -0.60 21.90
N GLU A 134 -4.17 0.42 22.57
CA GLU A 134 -4.84 1.07 23.70
C GLU A 134 -5.96 1.98 23.21
N LEU A 135 -7.19 1.66 23.60
CA LEU A 135 -8.37 2.48 23.27
C LEU A 135 -8.59 3.55 24.33
N ALA A 136 -8.77 4.79 23.93
CA ALA A 136 -9.29 5.86 24.76
C ALA A 136 -10.78 5.63 25.10
N ALA A 137 -11.32 6.40 26.05
CA ALA A 137 -12.71 6.26 26.50
C ALA A 137 -13.77 6.49 25.41
N ASP A 138 -13.42 7.20 24.35
CA ASP A 138 -14.24 7.48 23.16
C ASP A 138 -14.00 6.49 22.00
N GLY A 139 -13.19 5.44 22.23
CA GLY A 139 -12.84 4.45 21.20
C GLY A 139 -11.71 4.89 20.25
N ALA A 140 -11.11 6.06 20.46
CA ALA A 140 -9.97 6.49 19.67
C ALA A 140 -8.70 5.71 20.06
N TRP A 141 -7.79 5.52 19.07
CA TRP A 141 -6.49 4.89 19.26
C TRP A 141 -5.41 5.67 18.55
N ASN A 142 -4.17 5.51 19.02
CA ASN A 142 -3.00 6.10 18.40
C ASN A 142 -1.93 5.03 18.13
N ALA A 143 -1.33 5.07 16.93
CA ALA A 143 -0.09 4.37 16.64
C ALA A 143 1.01 5.38 16.34
N TYR A 144 2.17 5.19 16.97
CA TYR A 144 3.34 6.04 16.77
C TYR A 144 4.35 5.34 15.86
N LEU A 145 4.68 5.95 14.73
CA LEU A 145 5.70 5.48 13.81
C LEU A 145 6.99 6.25 14.08
N GLY A 146 8.08 5.54 14.33
CA GLY A 146 9.36 6.18 14.57
C GLY A 146 10.48 5.20 14.91
N PRO A 147 11.73 5.69 15.02
CA PRO A 147 12.90 4.84 15.27
C PRO A 147 13.00 4.34 16.72
N SER A 148 12.17 4.82 17.62
CA SER A 148 12.14 4.42 19.04
C SER A 148 10.74 4.62 19.63
N PRO A 149 10.37 3.89 20.70
CA PRO A 149 9.06 4.04 21.33
C PRO A 149 8.78 5.47 21.80
N ASP A 150 7.51 5.86 21.77
CA ASP A 150 7.03 7.15 22.28
C ASP A 150 5.69 6.97 23.02
N ALA A 151 5.47 7.76 24.07
CA ALA A 151 4.28 7.67 24.91
C ALA A 151 2.98 8.16 24.23
N ARG A 152 3.06 8.62 22.99
CA ARG A 152 1.90 9.14 22.21
C ARG A 152 1.02 8.05 21.59
N GLY A 153 1.49 6.81 21.55
CA GLY A 153 0.72 5.70 20.99
C GLY A 153 1.51 4.39 20.95
N ASP A 154 0.84 3.33 20.52
CA ASP A 154 1.46 2.04 20.30
C ASP A 154 2.52 2.13 19.20
N TRP A 155 3.71 1.64 19.49
CA TRP A 155 4.87 1.85 18.64
C TRP A 155 4.92 0.91 17.43
N ILE A 156 5.18 1.50 16.26
CA ILE A 156 5.56 0.81 15.04
C ILE A 156 6.97 1.30 14.66
N SER A 157 7.94 0.40 14.61
CA SER A 157 9.33 0.72 14.28
C SER A 157 9.50 1.08 12.81
N THR A 158 10.23 2.18 12.55
CA THR A 158 10.67 2.57 11.19
C THR A 158 12.13 2.22 10.93
N ASN A 159 12.79 1.51 11.85
CA ASN A 159 14.19 1.11 11.70
C ASN A 159 14.37 0.17 10.51
N GLU A 160 15.50 0.33 9.82
CA GLU A 160 15.90 -0.47 8.63
C GLU A 160 14.87 -0.42 7.48
N ALA A 161 13.98 0.58 7.45
CA ALA A 161 13.08 0.83 6.33
C ALA A 161 13.58 2.01 5.49
N ASP A 162 13.63 1.83 4.17
CA ASP A 162 13.99 2.88 3.21
C ASP A 162 12.76 3.60 2.63
N ARG A 163 11.66 2.86 2.43
CA ARG A 163 10.41 3.36 1.82
C ARG A 163 9.21 2.95 2.64
N LEU A 164 8.65 3.88 3.39
CA LEU A 164 7.52 3.59 4.25
C LEU A 164 6.22 3.43 3.44
N ASN A 165 5.65 2.24 3.51
CA ASN A 165 4.31 1.92 3.05
C ASN A 165 3.49 1.45 4.25
N LEU A 166 2.51 2.24 4.64
CA LEU A 166 1.61 1.88 5.74
C LEU A 166 0.37 1.20 5.15
N VAL A 167 0.08 -0.01 5.62
CA VAL A 167 -1.04 -0.81 5.11
C VAL A 167 -2.03 -1.07 6.22
N LEU A 168 -3.23 -0.50 6.09
CA LEU A 168 -4.37 -0.82 6.92
C LEU A 168 -5.20 -1.91 6.25
N ARG A 169 -5.46 -2.99 6.97
CA ARG A 169 -6.31 -4.10 6.53
C ARG A 169 -7.56 -4.17 7.38
N LEU A 170 -8.70 -4.20 6.72
CA LEU A 170 -9.99 -4.46 7.33
C LEU A 170 -10.40 -5.89 6.99
N TYR A 171 -10.47 -6.77 7.98
CA TYR A 171 -10.87 -8.16 7.81
C TYR A 171 -12.36 -8.34 8.11
N VAL A 172 -13.04 -9.09 7.24
CA VAL A 172 -14.49 -9.24 7.25
C VAL A 172 -15.14 -7.86 7.40
N PRO A 173 -14.90 -6.97 6.40
CA PRO A 173 -15.42 -5.62 6.42
C PRO A 173 -16.95 -5.62 6.41
N GLU A 174 -17.55 -4.57 6.96
CA GLU A 174 -18.99 -4.35 6.87
C GLU A 174 -19.41 -4.08 5.42
N GLU A 175 -20.69 -4.34 5.10
CA GLU A 175 -21.25 -4.12 3.77
C GLU A 175 -21.12 -2.65 3.31
N SER A 176 -21.12 -1.71 4.24
CA SER A 176 -20.91 -0.28 4.00
C SER A 176 -19.55 0.00 3.33
N VAL A 177 -18.49 -0.70 3.76
CA VAL A 177 -17.14 -0.58 3.17
C VAL A 177 -17.10 -1.09 1.74
N LEU A 178 -17.79 -2.19 1.47
CA LEU A 178 -17.86 -2.80 0.14
C LEU A 178 -18.71 -1.97 -0.84
N ALA A 179 -19.74 -1.29 -0.32
CA ALA A 179 -20.63 -0.44 -1.10
C ALA A 179 -19.97 0.90 -1.47
N ASP A 180 -19.27 1.53 -0.53
CA ASP A 180 -18.55 2.79 -0.73
C ASP A 180 -17.38 2.92 0.26
N PRO A 181 -16.18 2.51 -0.14
CA PRO A 181 -15.00 2.56 0.72
C PRO A 181 -14.57 3.97 1.10
N THR A 182 -15.06 5.00 0.40
CA THR A 182 -14.71 6.40 0.70
C THR A 182 -15.40 6.91 1.97
N THR A 183 -16.40 6.20 2.47
CA THR A 183 -17.13 6.53 3.71
C THR A 183 -16.46 6.00 4.97
N VAL A 184 -15.43 5.15 4.84
CA VAL A 184 -14.69 4.61 5.99
C VAL A 184 -14.04 5.75 6.78
N PRO A 185 -14.19 5.80 8.12
CA PRO A 185 -13.50 6.77 8.97
C PRO A 185 -12.01 6.45 9.07
N ILE A 186 -11.30 6.69 7.96
CA ILE A 186 -9.90 6.28 7.79
C ILE A 186 -8.99 7.00 8.78
N PRO A 187 -7.96 6.32 9.37
CA PRO A 187 -7.02 6.95 10.28
C PRO A 187 -6.24 8.11 9.63
N ARG A 188 -5.98 9.15 10.41
CA ARG A 188 -5.19 10.29 10.00
C ARG A 188 -3.71 10.05 10.25
N ILE A 189 -2.86 10.54 9.34
CA ILE A 189 -1.40 10.42 9.43
C ILE A 189 -0.81 11.83 9.58
N THR A 190 -0.36 12.15 10.79
CA THR A 190 0.20 13.47 11.10
C THR A 190 1.70 13.35 11.28
N ARG A 191 2.49 14.11 10.50
CA ARG A 191 3.93 14.23 10.70
C ARG A 191 4.23 15.01 11.97
N LEU A 192 5.13 14.51 12.81
CA LEU A 192 5.53 15.14 14.07
C LEU A 192 6.86 15.89 13.93
N ALA A 193 7.93 15.17 13.59
CA ALA A 193 9.27 15.72 13.45
C ALA A 193 10.11 14.87 12.48
N CYS A 194 11.11 15.47 11.86
CA CYS A 194 12.10 14.80 11.03
C CYS A 194 13.52 14.93 11.59
N GLY A 195 14.45 14.07 11.15
CA GLY A 195 15.81 14.02 11.67
C GLY A 195 16.60 15.32 11.53
N ASP A 196 16.31 16.13 10.50
CA ASP A 196 16.97 17.42 10.25
C ASP A 196 16.49 18.57 11.17
N ASP A 197 15.42 18.34 11.94
CA ASP A 197 14.82 19.34 12.84
C ASP A 197 15.36 19.26 14.29
N ARG A 198 16.46 18.50 14.53
CA ARG A 198 17.10 18.32 15.85
C ARG A 198 18.41 19.07 15.98
#